data_64e6c5d2e6dfd598dfa1be070268c73c
#
_entry.id   64e6c5d2e6dfd598dfa1be070268c73c
#
_cell.length_a   1.000
_cell.length_b   1.000
_cell.length_c   1.000
_cell.angle_alpha   90.00
_cell.angle_beta   90.00
_cell.angle_gamma   90.00
#
_symmetry.space_group_name_H-M   'P 1'
#
loop_
_entity.id
_entity.type
_entity.pdbx_description
1 polymer ?
#
loop_
_entity_poly.entity_id
_entity_poly.type
_entity_poly.pdbx_seq_one_letter_code
_entity_poly.pdbx_strand_id
1 'polypeptide(L)'
;FGMPSTVRTDSGVEFKGEFQQLCVDEHITHHMIPTESPWSNGVAERCVRTVKSYLKRLALMEGELQWPLMLPSVQLGYNLAKHAATQTSPFEVMFGGRGRFIIEEPSLPFLPVRP
;
A
#
# COMPACT_ATOMS: atom_id res chain seq x y z
N PHE A 1 -1.87 -3.31 12.96
CA PHE A 1 -0.65 -4.15 12.92
C PHE A 1 0.40 -3.74 13.96
N GLY A 2 0.26 -2.59 14.59
CA GLY A 2 1.27 -2.03 15.47
C GLY A 2 2.43 -1.37 14.72
N MET A 3 3.42 -0.88 15.48
CA MET A 3 4.60 -0.21 14.92
C MET A 3 5.56 -1.22 14.30
N PRO A 4 6.14 -0.94 13.12
CA PRO A 4 7.14 -1.81 12.53
C PRO A 4 8.47 -1.72 13.32
N SER A 5 9.21 -2.82 13.40
CA SER A 5 10.55 -2.81 13.98
C SER A 5 11.60 -2.13 13.07
N THR A 6 11.33 -2.12 11.76
CA THR A 6 12.25 -1.58 10.76
C THR A 6 11.48 -0.90 9.64
N VAL A 7 11.95 0.28 9.23
CA VAL A 7 11.46 1.01 8.06
C VAL A 7 12.61 1.23 7.09
N ARG A 8 12.34 1.00 5.81
CA ARG A 8 13.26 1.32 4.71
C ARG A 8 12.71 2.47 3.88
N THR A 9 13.53 3.48 3.63
CA THR A 9 13.19 4.61 2.77
C THR A 9 14.34 4.90 1.81
N ASP A 10 14.07 5.67 0.78
CA ASP A 10 15.12 6.33 0.02
C ASP A 10 15.71 7.51 0.83
N SER A 11 16.61 8.27 0.20
CA SER A 11 17.30 9.42 0.83
C SER A 11 16.50 10.73 0.69
N GLY A 12 15.18 10.65 0.43
CA GLY A 12 14.28 11.80 0.31
C GLY A 12 14.35 12.71 1.55
N VAL A 13 14.19 14.01 1.33
CA VAL A 13 14.23 15.00 2.43
C VAL A 13 13.09 14.82 3.42
N GLU A 14 11.97 14.28 2.97
CA GLU A 14 10.78 13.95 3.76
C GLU A 14 11.02 12.89 4.83
N PHE A 15 12.07 12.05 4.65
CA PHE A 15 12.45 11.01 5.60
C PHE A 15 13.55 11.44 6.55
N LYS A 16 13.91 12.72 6.52
CA LYS A 16 14.89 13.35 7.43
C LYS A 16 14.17 14.18 8.49
N GLY A 17 14.90 14.62 9.50
CA GLY A 17 14.34 15.49 10.53
C GLY A 17 13.25 14.80 11.35
N GLU A 18 12.01 15.27 11.26
CA GLU A 18 10.89 14.79 12.09
C GLU A 18 10.61 13.31 11.95
N PHE A 19 10.67 12.77 10.73
CA PHE A 19 10.48 11.33 10.51
C PHE A 19 11.60 10.51 11.17
N GLN A 20 12.83 10.97 11.06
CA GLN A 20 13.96 10.29 11.69
C GLN A 20 13.84 10.35 13.22
N GLN A 21 13.42 11.49 13.76
CA GLN A 21 13.17 11.64 15.21
C GLN A 21 12.06 10.70 15.67
N LEU A 22 10.95 10.62 14.94
CA LEU A 22 9.87 9.66 15.20
C LEU A 22 10.39 8.22 15.26
N CYS A 23 11.24 7.82 14.30
CA CYS A 23 11.82 6.49 14.33
C CYS A 23 12.67 6.22 15.59
N VAL A 24 13.41 7.22 16.06
CA VAL A 24 14.18 7.11 17.30
C VAL A 24 13.25 6.98 18.51
N ASP A 25 12.25 7.83 18.62
CA ASP A 25 11.31 7.87 19.74
C ASP A 25 10.50 6.58 19.87
N GLU A 26 10.13 5.99 18.73
CA GLU A 26 9.36 4.74 18.66
C GLU A 26 10.22 3.47 18.56
N HIS A 27 11.54 3.59 18.71
CA HIS A 27 12.50 2.48 18.65
C HIS A 27 12.45 1.71 17.32
N ILE A 28 12.20 2.42 16.22
CA ILE A 28 12.16 1.87 14.86
C ILE A 28 13.56 1.99 14.24
N THR A 29 14.08 0.88 13.72
CA THR A 29 15.33 0.93 12.95
C THR A 29 15.06 1.52 11.56
N HIS A 30 15.62 2.70 11.29
CA HIS A 30 15.50 3.37 10.01
C HIS A 30 16.68 3.04 9.11
N HIS A 31 16.42 2.36 7.98
CA HIS A 31 17.42 2.09 6.94
C HIS A 31 17.18 3.01 5.74
N MET A 32 18.08 3.95 5.51
CA MET A 32 18.11 4.73 4.28
C MET A 32 18.81 3.95 3.18
N ILE A 33 18.14 3.79 2.05
CA ILE A 33 18.69 3.14 0.86
C ILE A 33 19.43 4.21 0.04
N PRO A 34 20.70 4.00 -0.34
CA PRO A 34 21.40 4.92 -1.22
C PRO A 34 20.69 5.10 -2.55
N THR A 35 20.71 6.30 -3.09
CA THR A 35 20.04 6.68 -4.36
C THR A 35 20.55 5.88 -5.56
N GLU A 36 21.71 5.25 -5.44
CA GLU A 36 22.36 4.45 -6.49
C GLU A 36 21.90 2.99 -6.55
N SER A 37 20.92 2.58 -5.73
CA SER A 37 20.42 1.21 -5.71
C SER A 37 18.93 1.13 -6.12
N PRO A 38 18.59 1.35 -7.40
CA PRO A 38 17.19 1.45 -7.87
C PRO A 38 16.37 0.19 -7.58
N TRP A 39 16.98 -0.99 -7.60
CA TRP A 39 16.29 -2.27 -7.33
C TRP A 39 15.91 -2.48 -5.86
N SER A 40 16.56 -1.81 -4.93
CA SER A 40 16.25 -1.94 -3.50
C SER A 40 14.87 -1.41 -3.13
N ASN A 41 14.32 -0.48 -3.91
CA ASN A 41 13.03 0.15 -3.67
C ASN A 41 11.93 -0.30 -4.65
N GLY A 42 12.23 -1.25 -5.54
CA GLY A 42 11.32 -1.66 -6.62
C GLY A 42 9.97 -2.20 -6.15
N VAL A 43 9.88 -2.75 -4.93
CA VAL A 43 8.61 -3.22 -4.35
C VAL A 43 7.73 -2.03 -3.97
N ALA A 44 8.29 -1.03 -3.29
CA ALA A 44 7.57 0.19 -2.91
C ALA A 44 7.12 0.99 -4.14
N GLU A 45 7.99 1.16 -5.13
CA GLU A 45 7.66 1.84 -6.39
C GLU A 45 6.53 1.14 -7.14
N ARG A 46 6.53 -0.18 -7.18
CA ARG A 46 5.45 -0.96 -7.79
C ARG A 46 4.13 -0.77 -7.03
N CYS A 47 4.17 -0.78 -5.71
CA CYS A 47 3.00 -0.51 -4.88
C CYS A 47 2.43 0.89 -5.17
N VAL A 48 3.27 1.93 -5.15
CA VAL A 48 2.88 3.31 -5.47
C VAL A 48 2.27 3.41 -6.87
N ARG A 49 2.86 2.75 -7.86
CA ARG A 49 2.32 2.71 -9.24
C ARG A 49 0.93 2.07 -9.27
N THR A 50 0.72 0.99 -8.57
CA THR A 50 -0.57 0.29 -8.47
C THR A 50 -1.61 1.18 -7.80
N VAL A 51 -1.28 1.81 -6.66
CA VAL A 51 -2.18 2.74 -5.95
C VAL A 51 -2.57 3.92 -6.84
N LYS A 52 -1.60 4.54 -7.53
CA LYS A 52 -1.87 5.63 -8.49
C LYS A 52 -2.80 5.19 -9.62
N SER A 53 -2.62 3.96 -10.14
CA SER A 53 -3.48 3.41 -11.19
C SER A 53 -4.93 3.23 -10.70
N TYR A 54 -5.13 2.75 -9.48
CA TYR A 54 -6.45 2.61 -8.89
C TYR A 54 -7.12 3.96 -8.67
N LEU A 55 -6.41 4.92 -8.07
CA LEU A 55 -6.93 6.27 -7.86
C LEU A 55 -7.34 6.94 -9.18
N LYS A 56 -6.51 6.79 -10.23
CA LYS A 56 -6.83 7.33 -11.56
C LYS A 56 -8.11 6.72 -12.14
N ARG A 57 -8.32 5.43 -12.00
CA ARG A 57 -9.54 4.75 -12.48
C ARG A 57 -10.77 5.23 -11.71
N LEU A 58 -10.67 5.36 -10.39
CA LEU A 58 -11.73 5.88 -9.54
C LEU A 58 -12.10 7.31 -9.95
N ALA A 59 -11.10 8.17 -10.14
CA ALA A 59 -11.32 9.55 -10.59
C ALA A 59 -12.07 9.64 -11.92
N LEU A 60 -11.84 8.71 -12.84
CA LEU A 60 -12.56 8.66 -14.11
C LEU A 60 -14.02 8.22 -13.98
N MET A 61 -14.37 7.49 -12.93
CA MET A 61 -15.72 6.94 -12.74
C MET A 61 -16.64 7.87 -11.95
N GLU A 62 -16.11 8.60 -10.98
CA GLU A 62 -16.91 9.37 -10.03
C GLU A 62 -16.74 10.90 -10.14
N GLY A 63 -15.96 11.39 -11.12
CA GLY A 63 -15.72 12.82 -11.31
C GLY A 63 -14.62 13.37 -10.40
N GLU A 64 -14.73 14.63 -9.97
CA GLU A 64 -13.75 15.26 -9.06
C GLU A 64 -13.77 14.59 -7.68
N LEU A 65 -12.91 13.63 -7.51
CA LEU A 65 -12.78 12.82 -6.32
C LEU A 65 -11.90 13.46 -5.27
N GLN A 66 -12.36 13.43 -4.06
CA GLN A 66 -11.51 13.66 -2.89
C GLN A 66 -10.68 12.37 -2.66
N TRP A 67 -9.62 12.22 -3.42
CA TRP A 67 -8.73 11.05 -3.39
C TRP A 67 -8.28 10.60 -1.98
N PRO A 68 -8.13 11.50 -0.97
CA PRO A 68 -7.79 11.06 0.39
C PRO A 68 -8.86 10.15 1.00
N LEU A 69 -10.14 10.38 0.70
CA LEU A 69 -11.25 9.56 1.22
C LEU A 69 -11.29 8.16 0.59
N MET A 70 -10.64 7.99 -0.56
CA MET A 70 -10.60 6.72 -1.28
C MET A 70 -9.42 5.82 -0.91
N LEU A 71 -8.41 6.36 -0.23
CA LEU A 71 -7.23 5.60 0.15
C LEU A 71 -7.55 4.33 0.97
N PRO A 72 -8.47 4.34 1.94
CA PRO A 72 -8.84 3.13 2.67
C PRO A 72 -9.39 2.03 1.77
N SER A 73 -10.23 2.38 0.79
CA SER A 73 -10.79 1.43 -0.17
C SER A 73 -9.72 0.88 -1.12
N VAL A 74 -8.79 1.73 -1.57
CA VAL A 74 -7.65 1.31 -2.40
C VAL A 74 -6.73 0.38 -1.61
N GLN A 75 -6.43 0.70 -0.35
CA GLN A 75 -5.62 -0.13 0.53
C GLN A 75 -6.26 -1.50 0.74
N LEU A 76 -7.56 -1.52 1.01
CA LEU A 76 -8.30 -2.75 1.22
C LEU A 76 -8.30 -3.61 -0.06
N GLY A 77 -8.59 -3.00 -1.22
CA GLY A 77 -8.55 -3.67 -2.52
C GLY A 77 -7.16 -4.25 -2.85
N TYR A 78 -6.10 -3.49 -2.58
CA TYR A 78 -4.71 -3.95 -2.76
C TYR A 78 -4.41 -5.16 -1.87
N ASN A 79 -4.76 -5.08 -0.59
CA ASN A 79 -4.45 -6.12 0.39
C ASN A 79 -5.21 -7.42 0.16
N LEU A 80 -6.37 -7.36 -0.49
CA LEU A 80 -7.19 -8.55 -0.79
C LEU A 80 -7.00 -9.07 -2.21
N ALA A 81 -6.39 -8.31 -3.10
CA ALA A 81 -6.10 -8.77 -4.45
C ALA A 81 -4.98 -9.81 -4.47
N LYS A 82 -5.14 -10.83 -5.31
CA LYS A 82 -4.09 -11.81 -5.57
C LYS A 82 -2.95 -11.17 -6.37
N HIS A 83 -1.75 -11.24 -5.85
CA HIS A 83 -0.55 -10.71 -6.50
C HIS A 83 0.15 -11.80 -7.31
N ALA A 84 0.59 -11.45 -8.52
CA ALA A 84 1.24 -12.40 -9.42
C ALA A 84 2.54 -13.01 -8.84
N ALA A 85 3.29 -12.22 -8.08
CA ALA A 85 4.56 -12.67 -7.50
C ALA A 85 4.39 -13.71 -6.38
N THR A 86 3.33 -13.58 -5.57
CA THR A 86 3.09 -14.46 -4.42
C THR A 86 2.01 -15.50 -4.69
N GLN A 87 1.27 -15.35 -5.80
CA GLN A 87 0.09 -16.16 -6.14
C GLN A 87 -1.00 -16.16 -5.05
N THR A 88 -0.94 -15.22 -4.12
CA THR A 88 -1.87 -15.03 -3.01
C THR A 88 -2.03 -13.55 -2.69
N SER A 89 -2.98 -13.20 -1.84
CA SER A 89 -3.17 -11.82 -1.40
C SER A 89 -2.25 -11.49 -0.22
N PRO A 90 -1.85 -10.22 -0.03
CA PRO A 90 -1.14 -9.78 1.16
C PRO A 90 -1.88 -10.14 2.45
N PHE A 91 -3.20 -10.06 2.43
CA PHE A 91 -4.04 -10.44 3.57
C PHE A 91 -3.89 -11.92 3.93
N GLU A 92 -3.95 -12.81 2.93
CA GLU A 92 -3.77 -14.26 3.15
C GLU A 92 -2.37 -14.59 3.68
N VAL A 93 -1.33 -13.91 3.14
CA VAL A 93 0.05 -14.08 3.64
C VAL A 93 0.16 -13.70 5.11
N MET A 94 -0.49 -12.62 5.52
CA MET A 94 -0.37 -12.06 6.86
C MET A 94 -1.20 -12.82 7.90
N PHE A 95 -2.40 -13.25 7.53
CA PHE A 95 -3.39 -13.80 8.47
C PHE A 95 -3.70 -15.29 8.28
N GLY A 96 -3.14 -15.93 7.27
CA GLY A 96 -3.35 -17.35 7.00
C GLY A 96 -4.76 -17.72 6.49
N GLY A 97 -5.59 -16.73 6.17
CA GLY A 97 -6.96 -16.97 5.72
C GLY A 97 -7.43 -15.89 4.75
N ARG A 98 -8.47 -16.19 3.97
CA ARG A 98 -9.05 -15.24 3.02
C ARG A 98 -9.76 -14.12 3.73
N GLY A 99 -9.44 -12.89 3.37
CA GLY A 99 -10.20 -11.73 3.80
C GLY A 99 -11.63 -11.79 3.24
N ARG A 100 -12.60 -11.42 4.07
CA ARG A 100 -14.00 -11.30 3.65
C ARG A 100 -14.34 -9.82 3.55
N PHE A 101 -14.88 -9.43 2.39
CA PHE A 101 -15.61 -8.18 2.28
C PHE A 101 -17.07 -8.44 2.65
N ILE A 102 -17.60 -7.64 3.52
CA ILE A 102 -19.05 -7.46 3.61
C ILE A 102 -19.35 -6.30 2.67
N ILE A 103 -19.67 -6.62 1.43
CA ILE A 103 -20.15 -5.64 0.46
C ILE A 103 -21.65 -5.73 0.53
N GLU A 104 -22.28 -4.78 1.20
CA GLU A 104 -23.74 -4.64 1.20
C GLU A 104 -24.25 -3.96 -0.08
N GLU A 105 -23.35 -3.42 -0.93
CA GLU A 105 -23.73 -2.77 -2.19
C GLU A 105 -22.87 -3.21 -3.38
N PRO A 106 -23.48 -3.41 -4.57
CA PRO A 106 -22.78 -3.87 -5.76
C PRO A 106 -21.94 -2.80 -6.46
N SER A 107 -21.60 -1.71 -5.82
CA SER A 107 -21.03 -0.52 -6.46
C SER A 107 -19.50 -0.38 -6.38
N LEU A 108 -18.76 -1.39 -5.89
CA LEU A 108 -17.30 -1.37 -5.98
C LEU A 108 -16.82 -2.15 -7.21
N PRO A 109 -16.50 -1.47 -8.33
CA PRO A 109 -16.17 -2.11 -9.61
C PRO A 109 -14.77 -2.72 -9.66
N PHE A 110 -14.12 -2.96 -8.51
CA PHE A 110 -12.70 -3.29 -8.46
C PHE A 110 -12.35 -4.72 -8.04
N LEU A 111 -13.34 -5.49 -7.66
CA LEU A 111 -13.06 -6.88 -7.35
C LEU A 111 -13.41 -7.74 -8.57
N PRO A 112 -12.42 -8.34 -9.23
CA PRO A 112 -12.76 -9.45 -10.09
C PRO A 112 -13.30 -10.57 -9.18
N VAL A 113 -14.61 -10.67 -9.08
CA VAL A 113 -15.26 -11.87 -8.59
C VAL A 113 -14.84 -12.97 -9.56
N ARG A 114 -13.90 -13.80 -9.15
CA ARG A 114 -13.63 -15.05 -9.85
C ARG A 114 -14.18 -16.19 -9.04
N PRO A 115 -14.81 -17.15 -9.75
CA PRO A 115 -15.45 -18.31 -9.15
C PRO A 115 -14.49 -19.19 -8.35
#